data_d4f0d42b377f216e3599bd291d5b14e1
#
_entry.id   d4f0d42b377f216e3599bd291d5b14e1
#
_cell.length_a   1.000
_cell.length_b   1.000
_cell.length_c   1.000
_cell.angle_alpha   90.00
_cell.angle_beta   90.00
_cell.angle_gamma   90.00
#
_symmetry.space_group_name_H-M   'P 1'
#
loop_
_entity.id
_entity.type
_entity.pdbx_description
1 polymer ?
#
loop_
_entity_poly.entity_id
_entity_poly.type
_entity_poly.pdbx_seq_one_letter_code
_entity_poly.pdbx_strand_id
1 'polypeptide(L)'
;SFSLRAAYQKTLINELGAEFLATVGIGSNVIGGLNFYQPLDPAQRFFVEAGLNYNRGPLDIYQDNSRIAQYTNSQTELGLWAGTNIGIMGQAKIGWIEQKRSFERDIGSLLLPDFDTSYSGWKASLSLDQRNRLHFATRGWLARFEYFDSSEAGYSRADADLGGAFSLGKTVFTGRATYAGSIDGPLPFYDAAKLGGFMHMSAFARNQILGDDISYASLRAEQIIGTFPIG
;
A
#
# COMPACT_ATOMS: atom_id res chain seq x y z
N SER A 1 9.22 18.94 2.95
CA SER A 1 9.92 17.67 3.21
C SER A 1 10.76 17.29 2.00
N PHE A 2 11.99 16.86 2.22
CA PHE A 2 12.89 16.35 1.19
C PHE A 2 12.92 14.83 1.24
N SER A 3 12.99 14.17 0.09
CA SER A 3 13.23 12.74 0.01
C SER A 3 14.08 12.40 -1.21
N LEU A 4 15.06 11.53 -1.02
CA LEU A 4 15.89 10.95 -2.07
C LEU A 4 15.66 9.45 -2.11
N ARG A 5 15.44 8.88 -3.30
CA ARG A 5 15.30 7.43 -3.51
C ARG A 5 16.23 6.99 -4.61
N ALA A 6 16.82 5.80 -4.41
CA ALA A 6 17.59 5.10 -5.42
C ALA A 6 17.07 3.66 -5.51
N ALA A 7 17.10 3.11 -6.72
CA ALA A 7 16.76 1.72 -6.97
C ALA A 7 17.79 1.11 -7.92
N TYR A 8 18.14 -0.14 -7.65
CA TYR A 8 18.92 -0.99 -8.53
C TYR A 8 18.08 -2.18 -8.92
N GLN A 9 17.87 -2.38 -10.19
CA GLN A 9 17.13 -3.52 -10.74
C GLN A 9 18.03 -4.31 -11.68
N LYS A 10 18.05 -5.62 -11.51
CA LYS A 10 18.67 -6.58 -12.42
C LYS A 10 17.59 -7.55 -12.89
N THR A 11 17.33 -7.56 -14.17
CA THR A 11 16.38 -8.44 -14.84
C THR A 11 17.11 -9.56 -15.57
N LEU A 12 16.40 -10.57 -16.02
CA LEU A 12 16.92 -11.69 -16.82
C LEU A 12 18.13 -12.37 -16.17
N ILE A 13 18.06 -12.61 -14.85
CA ILE A 13 19.13 -13.25 -14.09
C ILE A 13 19.33 -14.70 -14.55
N ASN A 14 18.26 -15.34 -15.00
CA ASN A 14 18.28 -16.69 -15.56
C ASN A 14 17.36 -16.77 -16.80
N GLU A 15 17.29 -17.94 -17.43
CA GLU A 15 16.51 -18.20 -18.66
C GLU A 15 14.99 -18.00 -18.47
N LEU A 16 14.47 -18.12 -17.24
CA LEU A 16 13.06 -17.85 -16.94
C LEU A 16 12.76 -16.38 -16.66
N GLY A 17 13.78 -15.52 -16.68
CA GLY A 17 13.59 -14.08 -16.46
C GLY A 17 13.49 -13.67 -14.99
N ALA A 18 14.25 -14.32 -14.10
CA ALA A 18 14.29 -13.89 -12.70
C ALA A 18 14.79 -12.44 -12.57
N GLU A 19 14.29 -11.77 -11.55
CA GLU A 19 14.57 -10.36 -11.30
C GLU A 19 14.96 -10.11 -9.85
N PHE A 20 15.88 -9.17 -9.66
CA PHE A 20 16.26 -8.67 -8.34
C PHE A 20 16.09 -7.15 -8.32
N LEU A 21 15.45 -6.65 -7.27
CA LEU A 21 15.25 -5.23 -7.03
C LEU A 21 15.77 -4.89 -5.63
N ALA A 22 16.66 -3.90 -5.56
CA ALA A 22 17.07 -3.27 -4.32
C ALA A 22 16.64 -1.81 -4.33
N THR A 23 16.03 -1.33 -3.25
CA THR A 23 15.59 0.05 -3.09
C THR A 23 16.11 0.62 -1.79
N VAL A 24 16.50 1.89 -1.82
CA VAL A 24 16.85 2.67 -0.62
C VAL A 24 16.26 4.06 -0.75
N GLY A 25 15.87 4.65 0.37
CA GLY A 25 15.38 6.02 0.39
C GLY A 25 15.60 6.67 1.74
N ILE A 26 15.88 7.95 1.71
CA ILE A 26 16.10 8.79 2.88
C ILE A 26 15.29 10.08 2.75
N GLY A 27 14.88 10.64 3.88
CA GLY A 27 14.10 11.88 3.96
C GLY A 27 13.11 11.81 5.09
N SER A 28 11.86 12.22 4.85
CA SER A 28 10.79 12.13 5.86
C SER A 28 10.54 10.70 6.32
N ASN A 29 10.81 9.73 5.44
CA ASN A 29 10.85 8.32 5.77
C ASN A 29 12.18 7.73 5.31
N VAL A 30 12.70 6.77 6.07
CA VAL A 30 13.81 5.91 5.64
C VAL A 30 13.20 4.60 5.14
N ILE A 31 13.55 4.20 3.93
CA ILE A 31 13.09 2.95 3.34
C ILE A 31 14.26 2.12 2.85
N GLY A 32 14.14 0.82 3.00
CA GLY A 32 15.05 -0.16 2.43
C GLY A 32 14.23 -1.34 1.90
N GLY A 33 14.64 -1.92 0.80
CA GLY A 33 13.93 -3.06 0.23
C GLY A 33 14.84 -3.93 -0.61
N LEU A 34 14.68 -5.23 -0.47
CA LEU A 34 15.25 -6.25 -1.34
C LEU A 34 14.11 -7.14 -1.80
N ASN A 35 14.00 -7.37 -3.09
CA ASN A 35 12.96 -8.21 -3.66
C ASN A 35 13.59 -9.12 -4.72
N PHE A 36 13.29 -10.40 -4.65
CA PHE A 36 13.68 -11.40 -5.64
C PHE A 36 12.42 -12.05 -6.19
N TYR A 37 12.22 -11.92 -7.48
CA TYR A 37 11.10 -12.48 -8.24
C TYR A 37 11.61 -13.58 -9.15
N GLN A 38 11.02 -14.78 -9.08
CA GLN A 38 11.37 -15.93 -9.90
C GLN A 38 10.14 -16.47 -10.63
N PRO A 39 10.03 -16.26 -11.94
CA PRO A 39 9.06 -16.98 -12.76
C PRO A 39 9.36 -18.49 -12.72
N LEU A 40 8.30 -19.30 -12.73
CA LEU A 40 8.39 -20.76 -12.70
C LEU A 40 8.18 -21.41 -14.07
N ASP A 41 7.70 -20.65 -15.04
CA ASP A 41 7.50 -21.11 -16.42
C ASP A 41 7.90 -20.02 -17.44
N PRO A 42 8.26 -20.41 -18.69
CA PRO A 42 8.67 -19.46 -19.73
C PRO A 42 7.59 -18.45 -20.11
N ALA A 43 6.31 -18.78 -19.94
CA ALA A 43 5.19 -17.86 -20.15
C ALA A 43 4.95 -16.92 -18.97
N GLN A 44 5.76 -17.05 -17.89
CA GLN A 44 5.69 -16.25 -16.67
C GLN A 44 4.30 -16.21 -16.01
N ARG A 45 3.55 -17.31 -16.16
CA ARG A 45 2.20 -17.42 -15.58
C ARG A 45 2.25 -17.56 -14.07
N PHE A 46 3.20 -18.37 -13.57
CA PHE A 46 3.38 -18.62 -12.15
C PHE A 46 4.74 -18.11 -11.68
N PHE A 47 4.80 -17.65 -10.45
CA PHE A 47 6.03 -17.14 -9.86
C PHE A 47 6.12 -17.41 -8.37
N VAL A 48 7.33 -17.32 -7.84
CA VAL A 48 7.60 -17.14 -6.42
C VAL A 48 8.36 -15.85 -6.21
N GLU A 49 8.17 -15.25 -5.04
CA GLU A 49 8.80 -13.97 -4.68
C GLU A 49 9.27 -14.04 -3.23
N ALA A 50 10.45 -13.51 -2.96
CA ALA A 50 10.96 -13.29 -1.62
C ALA A 50 11.28 -11.80 -1.44
N GLY A 51 10.80 -11.20 -0.37
CA GLY A 51 10.98 -9.77 -0.12
C GLY A 51 11.39 -9.49 1.32
N LEU A 52 12.30 -8.54 1.49
CA LEU A 52 12.67 -7.96 2.78
C LEU A 52 12.50 -6.45 2.66
N ASN A 53 11.62 -5.88 3.46
CA ASN A 53 11.30 -4.46 3.45
C ASN A 53 11.54 -3.84 4.82
N TYR A 54 12.11 -2.64 4.83
CA TYR A 54 12.28 -1.80 5.99
C TYR A 54 11.67 -0.43 5.73
N ASN A 55 10.91 0.06 6.68
CA ASN A 55 10.37 1.42 6.65
C ASN A 55 10.45 2.03 8.04
N ARG A 56 10.98 3.26 8.12
CA ARG A 56 10.99 4.07 9.36
C ARG A 56 10.46 5.45 9.05
N GLY A 57 9.47 5.88 9.81
CA GLY A 57 8.87 7.19 9.62
C GLY A 57 7.93 7.59 10.75
N PRO A 58 7.46 8.84 10.76
CA PRO A 58 6.57 9.33 11.80
C PRO A 58 5.18 8.70 11.67
N LEU A 59 4.60 8.37 12.82
CA LEU A 59 3.21 7.95 12.99
C LEU A 59 2.53 8.94 13.94
N ASP A 60 1.66 9.77 13.40
CA ASP A 60 0.87 10.71 14.18
C ASP A 60 -0.39 10.03 14.73
N ILE A 61 -0.69 10.25 16.00
CA ILE A 61 -1.90 9.80 16.67
C ILE A 61 -2.80 11.02 16.90
N TYR A 62 -4.03 10.91 16.43
CA TYR A 62 -5.05 11.95 16.55
C TYR A 62 -6.17 11.51 17.48
N GLN A 63 -6.65 12.45 18.29
CA GLN A 63 -7.87 12.35 19.08
C GLN A 63 -8.62 13.69 18.98
N ASP A 64 -9.92 13.66 18.74
CA ASP A 64 -10.76 14.85 18.61
C ASP A 64 -10.17 15.93 17.67
N ASN A 65 -9.70 15.52 16.49
CA ASN A 65 -9.04 16.36 15.48
C ASN A 65 -7.69 16.99 15.92
N SER A 66 -7.18 16.68 17.09
CA SER A 66 -5.90 17.17 17.59
C SER A 66 -4.86 16.06 17.62
N ARG A 67 -3.63 16.35 17.19
CA ARG A 67 -2.52 15.41 17.33
C ARG A 67 -2.10 15.35 18.80
N ILE A 68 -2.31 14.20 19.43
CA ILE A 68 -1.99 13.95 20.85
C ILE A 68 -0.63 13.31 21.06
N ALA A 69 -0.12 12.60 20.05
CA ALA A 69 1.20 11.96 20.10
C ALA A 69 1.80 11.81 18.69
N GLN A 70 3.11 11.68 18.66
CA GLN A 70 3.86 11.26 17.49
C GLN A 70 4.85 10.18 17.91
N TYR A 71 4.88 9.11 17.14
CA TYR A 71 5.84 8.02 17.25
C TYR A 71 6.74 7.98 16.02
N THR A 72 7.97 7.58 16.20
CA THR A 72 8.76 7.01 15.12
C THR A 72 8.46 5.52 15.05
N ASN A 73 7.80 5.09 13.99
CA ASN A 73 7.50 3.70 13.70
C ASN A 73 8.59 3.12 12.78
N SER A 74 9.30 2.11 13.25
CA SER A 74 10.23 1.31 12.46
C SER A 74 9.60 -0.05 12.21
N GLN A 75 9.49 -0.45 10.95
CA GLN A 75 8.87 -1.71 10.52
C GLN A 75 9.83 -2.47 9.63
N THR A 76 10.05 -3.75 9.94
CA THR A 76 10.71 -4.71 9.06
C THR A 76 9.72 -5.80 8.69
N GLU A 77 9.61 -6.12 7.42
CA GLU A 77 8.74 -7.17 6.88
C GLU A 77 9.58 -8.12 6.03
N LEU A 78 9.55 -9.40 6.37
CA LEU A 78 10.01 -10.49 5.52
C LEU A 78 8.80 -11.19 4.93
N GLY A 79 8.78 -11.41 3.62
CA GLY A 79 7.67 -12.08 2.94
C GLY A 79 8.15 -13.13 1.95
N LEU A 80 7.44 -14.27 1.90
CA LEU A 80 7.60 -15.32 0.90
C LEU A 80 6.25 -15.55 0.22
N TRP A 81 6.22 -15.43 -1.09
CA TRP A 81 4.99 -15.42 -1.87
C TRP A 81 5.03 -16.44 -3.00
N ALA A 82 3.86 -16.99 -3.33
CA ALA A 82 3.60 -17.68 -4.59
C ALA A 82 2.42 -17.00 -5.28
N GLY A 83 2.47 -16.89 -6.60
CA GLY A 83 1.45 -16.17 -7.32
C GLY A 83 1.32 -16.53 -8.79
N THR A 84 0.37 -15.86 -9.41
CA THR A 84 0.08 -15.97 -10.84
C THR A 84 -0.07 -14.61 -11.46
N ASN A 85 0.48 -14.44 -12.67
CA ASN A 85 0.23 -13.29 -13.52
C ASN A 85 -1.04 -13.50 -14.32
N ILE A 86 -1.93 -12.53 -14.31
CA ILE A 86 -3.22 -12.54 -15.02
C ILE A 86 -3.03 -11.74 -16.32
N GLY A 87 -2.25 -12.31 -17.22
CA GLY A 87 -1.84 -11.65 -18.47
C GLY A 87 -1.19 -10.29 -18.21
N ILE A 88 -1.61 -9.27 -18.94
CA ILE A 88 -1.17 -7.88 -18.77
C ILE A 88 -2.02 -7.09 -17.75
N MET A 89 -3.04 -7.71 -17.19
CA MET A 89 -3.97 -7.03 -16.28
C MET A 89 -3.40 -6.85 -14.88
N GLY A 90 -2.57 -7.79 -14.43
CA GLY A 90 -2.02 -7.75 -13.08
C GLY A 90 -1.67 -9.13 -12.53
N GLN A 91 -1.73 -9.27 -11.21
CA GLN A 91 -1.30 -10.48 -10.53
C GLN A 91 -2.16 -10.79 -9.30
N ALA A 92 -2.19 -12.08 -8.95
CA ALA A 92 -2.71 -12.58 -7.68
C ALA A 92 -1.59 -13.35 -6.96
N LYS A 93 -1.44 -13.15 -5.66
CA LYS A 93 -0.43 -13.85 -4.86
C LYS A 93 -0.91 -14.10 -3.44
N ILE A 94 -0.42 -15.19 -2.87
CA ILE A 94 -0.58 -15.54 -1.45
C ILE A 94 0.79 -15.85 -0.87
N GLY A 95 1.02 -15.49 0.37
CA GLY A 95 2.31 -15.70 1.01
C GLY A 95 2.24 -15.64 2.52
N TRP A 96 3.36 -16.00 3.12
CA TRP A 96 3.62 -15.86 4.54
C TRP A 96 4.48 -14.64 4.77
N ILE A 97 4.10 -13.82 5.75
CA ILE A 97 4.87 -12.65 6.16
C ILE A 97 5.23 -12.73 7.63
N GLU A 98 6.40 -12.23 7.98
CA GLU A 98 6.84 -11.94 9.34
C GLU A 98 7.08 -10.43 9.44
N GLN A 99 6.48 -9.80 10.43
CA GLN A 99 6.63 -8.37 10.69
C GLN A 99 7.20 -8.13 12.07
N LYS A 100 8.18 -7.21 12.14
CA LYS A 100 8.70 -6.65 13.39
C LYS A 100 8.50 -5.15 13.35
N ARG A 101 7.92 -4.58 14.40
CA ARG A 101 7.68 -3.15 14.52
C ARG A 101 8.18 -2.64 15.86
N SER A 102 8.81 -1.46 15.83
CA SER A 102 9.24 -0.72 17.00
C SER A 102 8.63 0.67 16.96
N PHE A 103 8.07 1.08 18.08
CA PHE A 103 7.43 2.38 18.25
C PHE A 103 8.14 3.16 19.33
N GLU A 104 8.91 4.17 18.93
CA GLU A 104 9.61 5.12 19.79
C GLU A 104 8.80 6.41 19.85
N ARG A 105 8.42 6.86 21.04
CA ARG A 105 7.64 8.09 21.20
C ARG A 105 8.52 9.33 21.04
N ASP A 106 8.20 10.16 20.06
CA ASP A 106 8.87 11.46 19.86
C ASP A 106 8.17 12.58 20.63
N ILE A 107 6.84 12.61 20.59
CA ILE A 107 5.98 13.64 21.20
C ILE A 107 4.78 12.98 21.86
N GLY A 108 4.37 13.45 23.03
CA GLY A 108 3.15 12.98 23.71
C GLY A 108 3.34 12.78 25.21
N SER A 109 2.28 12.28 25.86
CA SER A 109 2.27 12.01 27.30
C SER A 109 3.22 10.85 27.67
N LEU A 110 3.85 10.94 28.85
CA LEU A 110 4.63 9.84 29.44
C LEU A 110 3.81 8.57 29.71
N LEU A 111 2.49 8.67 29.67
CA LEU A 111 1.58 7.52 29.80
C LEU A 111 1.50 6.67 28.53
N LEU A 112 2.07 7.12 27.41
CA LEU A 112 2.15 6.38 26.15
C LEU A 112 3.56 5.79 26.02
N PRO A 113 3.79 4.52 26.38
CA PRO A 113 5.12 3.92 26.40
C PRO A 113 5.63 3.63 24.99
N ASP A 114 6.96 3.49 24.87
CA ASP A 114 7.58 2.82 23.75
C ASP A 114 7.26 1.33 23.80
N PHE A 115 7.09 0.68 22.66
CA PHE A 115 6.84 -0.75 22.61
C PHE A 115 7.30 -1.37 21.29
N ASP A 116 7.58 -2.66 21.36
CA ASP A 116 7.90 -3.50 20.21
C ASP A 116 6.82 -4.55 20.01
N THR A 117 6.57 -4.93 18.79
CA THR A 117 5.69 -6.04 18.45
C THR A 117 6.25 -6.83 17.27
N SER A 118 6.05 -8.12 17.31
CA SER A 118 6.36 -9.00 16.18
C SER A 118 5.24 -10.01 16.02
N TYR A 119 4.91 -10.29 14.79
CA TYR A 119 3.89 -11.29 14.45
C TYR A 119 4.11 -11.79 13.03
N SER A 120 3.57 -12.95 12.76
CA SER A 120 3.57 -13.56 11.45
C SER A 120 2.16 -13.93 11.03
N GLY A 121 1.95 -14.09 9.73
CA GLY A 121 0.62 -14.43 9.22
C GLY A 121 0.60 -14.68 7.73
N TRP A 122 -0.59 -15.10 7.26
CA TRP A 122 -0.88 -15.25 5.85
C TRP A 122 -1.36 -13.94 5.25
N LYS A 123 -0.86 -13.62 4.06
CA LYS A 123 -1.31 -12.47 3.31
C LYS A 123 -1.66 -12.89 1.89
N ALA A 124 -2.84 -12.50 1.41
CA ALA A 124 -3.27 -12.69 0.03
C ALA A 124 -3.46 -11.32 -0.63
N SER A 125 -3.09 -11.19 -1.90
CA SER A 125 -3.32 -9.96 -2.64
C SER A 125 -3.72 -10.24 -4.09
N LEU A 126 -4.61 -9.40 -4.60
CA LEU A 126 -5.00 -9.31 -6.00
C LEU A 126 -4.81 -7.86 -6.45
N SER A 127 -4.05 -7.63 -7.51
CA SER A 127 -3.87 -6.30 -8.08
C SER A 127 -4.07 -6.36 -9.58
N LEU A 128 -5.15 -5.73 -10.05
CA LEU A 128 -5.51 -5.62 -11.46
C LEU A 128 -5.59 -4.15 -11.84
N ASP A 129 -4.95 -3.75 -12.93
CA ASP A 129 -4.94 -2.36 -13.39
C ASP A 129 -5.00 -2.31 -14.92
N GLN A 130 -6.09 -1.81 -15.45
CA GLN A 130 -6.36 -1.62 -16.87
C GLN A 130 -6.53 -0.14 -17.25
N ARG A 131 -6.10 0.76 -16.36
CA ARG A 131 -6.16 2.19 -16.62
C ARG A 131 -5.14 2.58 -17.71
N ASN A 132 -5.56 3.49 -18.58
CA ASN A 132 -4.68 4.01 -19.63
C ASN A 132 -3.56 4.94 -19.11
N ARG A 133 -3.68 5.44 -17.88
CA ARG A 133 -2.69 6.28 -17.18
C ARG A 133 -2.71 6.01 -15.70
N LEU A 134 -1.55 6.08 -15.05
CA LEU A 134 -1.41 5.88 -13.62
C LEU A 134 -2.12 7.00 -12.83
N HIS A 135 -1.95 8.25 -13.27
CA HIS A 135 -2.61 9.42 -12.71
C HIS A 135 -3.55 10.03 -13.75
N PHE A 136 -4.70 10.55 -13.31
CA PHE A 136 -5.71 11.18 -14.17
C PHE A 136 -6.11 10.27 -15.35
N ALA A 137 -6.45 9.02 -15.02
CA ALA A 137 -6.95 8.08 -16.02
C ALA A 137 -8.20 8.62 -16.68
N THR A 138 -8.30 8.48 -18.01
CA THR A 138 -9.47 8.90 -18.77
C THR A 138 -10.35 7.71 -19.19
N ARG A 139 -9.81 6.48 -19.05
CA ARG A 139 -10.53 5.23 -19.29
C ARG A 139 -9.86 4.07 -18.56
N GLY A 140 -10.65 3.02 -18.32
CA GLY A 140 -10.18 1.79 -17.72
C GLY A 140 -10.54 1.69 -16.24
N TRP A 141 -10.08 0.64 -15.59
CA TRP A 141 -10.44 0.33 -14.23
C TRP A 141 -9.26 -0.24 -13.46
N LEU A 142 -9.38 -0.20 -12.13
CA LEU A 142 -8.43 -0.71 -11.15
C LEU A 142 -9.22 -1.52 -10.13
N ALA A 143 -8.69 -2.67 -9.74
CA ALA A 143 -9.18 -3.44 -8.59
C ALA A 143 -7.98 -3.97 -7.80
N ARG A 144 -7.94 -3.65 -6.52
CA ARG A 144 -6.96 -4.17 -5.57
C ARG A 144 -7.68 -4.73 -4.36
N PHE A 145 -7.25 -5.91 -3.95
CA PHE A 145 -7.71 -6.56 -2.73
C PHE A 145 -6.51 -7.05 -1.97
N GLU A 146 -6.51 -6.87 -0.67
CA GLU A 146 -5.52 -7.39 0.24
C GLU A 146 -6.24 -8.01 1.43
N TYR A 147 -5.81 -9.18 1.84
CA TYR A 147 -6.29 -9.87 3.03
C TYR A 147 -5.10 -10.32 3.84
N PHE A 148 -5.13 -10.05 5.12
CA PHE A 148 -4.13 -10.48 6.09
C PHE A 148 -4.81 -11.21 7.23
N ASP A 149 -4.21 -12.31 7.66
CA ASP A 149 -4.69 -13.11 8.79
C ASP A 149 -3.51 -13.57 9.64
N SER A 150 -3.61 -13.33 10.94
CA SER A 150 -2.61 -13.72 11.91
C SER A 150 -3.26 -14.12 13.23
N SER A 151 -3.18 -15.40 13.54
CA SER A 151 -3.58 -15.91 14.87
C SER A 151 -2.67 -15.39 15.97
N GLU A 152 -1.40 -15.12 15.67
CA GLU A 152 -0.43 -14.57 16.62
C GLU A 152 -0.73 -13.12 16.97
N ALA A 153 -1.11 -12.31 15.98
CA ALA A 153 -1.54 -10.92 16.18
C ALA A 153 -2.99 -10.83 16.71
N GLY A 154 -3.79 -11.89 16.55
CA GLY A 154 -5.16 -11.97 17.05
C GLY A 154 -6.18 -11.18 16.22
N TYR A 155 -5.89 -10.92 14.94
CA TYR A 155 -6.82 -10.25 14.03
C TYR A 155 -6.64 -10.68 12.59
N SER A 156 -7.70 -10.50 11.80
CA SER A 156 -7.64 -10.50 10.35
C SER A 156 -8.17 -9.19 9.77
N ARG A 157 -7.62 -8.77 8.64
CA ARG A 157 -7.92 -7.50 7.99
C ARG A 157 -8.10 -7.67 6.50
N ALA A 158 -9.04 -6.92 5.93
CA ALA A 158 -9.22 -6.81 4.49
C ALA A 158 -9.15 -5.35 4.03
N ASP A 159 -8.53 -5.16 2.88
CA ASP A 159 -8.46 -3.87 2.18
C ASP A 159 -8.95 -4.07 0.73
N ALA A 160 -9.75 -3.15 0.23
CA ALA A 160 -10.22 -3.11 -1.14
C ALA A 160 -10.09 -1.69 -1.72
N ASP A 161 -9.63 -1.58 -2.97
CA ASP A 161 -9.55 -0.33 -3.71
C ASP A 161 -10.04 -0.58 -5.14
N LEU A 162 -11.21 -0.07 -5.45
CA LEU A 162 -11.86 -0.17 -6.75
C LEU A 162 -11.90 1.20 -7.40
N GLY A 163 -11.49 1.31 -8.64
CA GLY A 163 -11.52 2.57 -9.37
C GLY A 163 -11.86 2.37 -10.83
N GLY A 164 -12.50 3.36 -11.42
CA GLY A 164 -12.80 3.35 -12.85
C GLY A 164 -12.88 4.74 -13.42
N ALA A 165 -12.55 4.86 -14.70
CA ALA A 165 -12.67 6.09 -15.46
C ALA A 165 -13.23 5.81 -16.85
N PHE A 166 -14.08 6.71 -17.33
CA PHE A 166 -14.53 6.72 -18.72
C PHE A 166 -14.71 8.16 -19.21
N SER A 167 -14.57 8.36 -20.51
CA SER A 167 -14.70 9.66 -21.13
C SER A 167 -15.95 9.72 -22.01
N LEU A 168 -16.69 10.82 -21.89
CA LEU A 168 -17.77 11.17 -22.78
C LEU A 168 -17.48 12.54 -23.42
N GLY A 169 -17.03 12.54 -24.66
CA GLY A 169 -16.52 13.73 -25.31
C GLY A 169 -15.28 14.29 -24.58
N LYS A 170 -15.36 15.54 -24.13
CA LYS A 170 -14.28 16.20 -23.37
C LYS A 170 -14.42 16.00 -21.84
N THR A 171 -15.47 15.33 -21.39
CA THR A 171 -15.72 15.13 -19.95
C THR A 171 -15.25 13.73 -19.55
N VAL A 172 -14.45 13.66 -18.50
CA VAL A 172 -13.96 12.43 -17.88
C VAL A 172 -14.72 12.23 -16.58
N PHE A 173 -15.32 11.06 -16.42
CA PHE A 173 -15.97 10.61 -15.20
C PHE A 173 -15.05 9.60 -14.51
N THR A 174 -14.79 9.82 -13.24
CA THR A 174 -13.95 8.92 -12.42
C THR A 174 -14.72 8.53 -11.16
N GLY A 175 -14.81 7.24 -10.89
CA GLY A 175 -15.35 6.68 -9.67
C GLY A 175 -14.28 5.95 -8.88
N ARG A 176 -14.32 6.02 -7.55
CA ARG A 176 -13.48 5.22 -6.67
C ARG A 176 -14.26 4.81 -5.43
N ALA A 177 -14.05 3.56 -5.01
CA ALA A 177 -14.55 3.02 -3.76
C ALA A 177 -13.41 2.30 -3.04
N THR A 178 -13.24 2.57 -1.74
CA THR A 178 -12.25 1.90 -0.92
C THR A 178 -12.90 1.39 0.35
N TYR A 179 -12.41 0.25 0.80
CA TYR A 179 -12.71 -0.35 2.09
C TYR A 179 -11.40 -0.74 2.76
N ALA A 180 -11.30 -0.53 4.05
CA ALA A 180 -10.23 -1.05 4.88
C ALA A 180 -10.82 -1.35 6.25
N GLY A 181 -10.64 -2.58 6.75
CA GLY A 181 -11.24 -2.91 8.03
C GLY A 181 -10.89 -4.29 8.56
N SER A 182 -11.29 -4.51 9.81
CA SER A 182 -11.21 -5.80 10.48
C SER A 182 -12.25 -6.77 9.90
N ILE A 183 -11.84 -8.01 9.71
CA ILE A 183 -12.75 -9.12 9.44
C ILE A 183 -12.98 -9.93 10.71
N ASP A 184 -11.94 -10.09 11.53
CA ASP A 184 -12.00 -10.76 12.83
C ASP A 184 -10.99 -10.13 13.78
N GLY A 185 -11.37 -9.96 15.05
CA GLY A 185 -10.57 -9.34 16.08
C GLY A 185 -10.41 -7.81 15.94
N PRO A 186 -10.09 -7.10 17.04
CA PRO A 186 -9.87 -5.66 17.01
C PRO A 186 -8.53 -5.33 16.37
N LEU A 187 -8.52 -4.33 15.48
CA LEU A 187 -7.27 -3.84 14.88
C LEU A 187 -6.44 -3.05 15.90
N PRO A 188 -5.15 -3.35 16.04
CA PRO A 188 -4.27 -2.48 16.81
C PRO A 188 -4.17 -1.10 16.11
N PHE A 189 -3.94 -0.03 16.88
CA PHE A 189 -3.93 1.35 16.38
C PHE A 189 -2.96 1.58 15.20
N TYR A 190 -1.87 0.83 15.15
CA TYR A 190 -0.88 0.93 14.07
C TYR A 190 -1.34 0.29 12.76
N ASP A 191 -2.27 -0.67 12.83
CA ASP A 191 -2.93 -1.29 11.68
C ASP A 191 -4.39 -0.88 11.53
N ALA A 192 -4.89 0.06 12.34
CA ALA A 192 -6.21 0.65 12.15
C ALA A 192 -6.39 1.18 10.73
N ALA A 193 -7.59 1.08 10.20
CA ALA A 193 -7.95 1.66 8.91
C ALA A 193 -7.73 3.17 8.95
N LYS A 194 -7.20 3.75 7.86
CA LYS A 194 -6.76 5.15 7.80
C LYS A 194 -7.38 5.85 6.61
N LEU A 195 -7.95 7.03 6.83
CA LEU A 195 -8.49 7.87 5.78
C LEU A 195 -8.04 9.33 5.98
N GLY A 196 -7.94 10.06 4.88
CA GLY A 196 -7.56 11.47 4.82
C GLY A 196 -6.39 11.72 3.87
N GLY A 197 -6.26 12.97 3.45
CA GLY A 197 -5.22 13.45 2.56
C GLY A 197 -5.68 13.74 1.14
N PHE A 198 -4.76 14.29 0.34
CA PHE A 198 -5.04 14.72 -1.02
C PHE A 198 -5.58 13.58 -1.89
N MET A 199 -6.63 13.83 -2.65
CA MET A 199 -7.36 12.88 -3.52
C MET A 199 -8.21 11.81 -2.80
N HIS A 200 -8.17 11.72 -1.47
CA HIS A 200 -9.04 10.82 -0.69
C HIS A 200 -10.09 11.60 0.11
N MET A 201 -9.66 12.45 1.01
CA MET A 201 -10.48 13.43 1.73
C MET A 201 -9.62 14.64 2.03
N SER A 202 -9.54 15.58 1.11
CA SER A 202 -8.60 16.71 1.16
C SER A 202 -8.88 17.72 2.29
N ALA A 203 -10.05 17.65 2.92
CA ALA A 203 -10.38 18.45 4.11
C ALA A 203 -9.68 17.95 5.40
N PHE A 204 -9.12 16.74 5.37
CA PHE A 204 -8.42 16.13 6.50
C PHE A 204 -6.95 15.94 6.20
N ALA A 205 -6.10 16.01 7.22
CA ALA A 205 -4.70 15.66 7.11
C ALA A 205 -4.55 14.18 6.72
N ARG A 206 -3.39 13.81 6.19
CA ARG A 206 -3.11 12.43 5.80
C ARG A 206 -3.25 11.49 7.00
N ASN A 207 -4.07 10.43 6.84
CA ASN A 207 -4.33 9.44 7.89
C ASN A 207 -4.90 10.02 9.20
N GLN A 208 -5.62 11.13 9.13
CA GLN A 208 -6.20 11.77 10.32
C GLN A 208 -7.39 11.00 10.88
N ILE A 209 -8.16 10.34 10.02
CA ILE A 209 -9.29 9.51 10.45
C ILE A 209 -8.77 8.09 10.63
N LEU A 210 -8.99 7.53 11.82
CA LEU A 210 -8.64 6.17 12.20
C LEU A 210 -9.92 5.45 12.63
N GLY A 211 -10.03 4.17 12.33
CA GLY A 211 -11.16 3.33 12.74
C GLY A 211 -10.86 1.86 12.50
N ASP A 212 -11.69 0.99 13.09
CA ASP A 212 -11.60 -0.45 12.83
C ASP A 212 -12.10 -0.79 11.43
N ASP A 213 -13.09 -0.01 10.94
CA ASP A 213 -13.66 -0.12 9.60
C ASP A 213 -13.83 1.24 8.96
N ILE A 214 -13.34 1.40 7.75
CA ILE A 214 -13.50 2.60 6.96
C ILE A 214 -13.95 2.26 5.55
N SER A 215 -15.02 2.88 5.11
CA SER A 215 -15.47 2.86 3.72
C SER A 215 -15.49 4.27 3.15
N TYR A 216 -15.02 4.41 1.93
CA TYR A 216 -15.03 5.68 1.21
C TYR A 216 -15.44 5.48 -0.24
N ALA A 217 -16.30 6.34 -0.75
CA ALA A 217 -16.66 6.37 -2.16
C ALA A 217 -16.60 7.80 -2.69
N SER A 218 -16.16 7.96 -3.92
CA SER A 218 -16.13 9.26 -4.61
C SER A 218 -16.50 9.14 -6.07
N LEU A 219 -17.15 10.17 -6.58
CA LEU A 219 -17.42 10.38 -7.99
C LEU A 219 -16.90 11.76 -8.38
N ARG A 220 -16.23 11.84 -9.50
CA ARG A 220 -15.66 13.10 -10.02
C ARG A 220 -15.95 13.21 -11.52
N ALA A 221 -16.31 14.41 -11.95
CA ALA A 221 -16.38 14.77 -13.36
C ALA A 221 -15.39 15.91 -13.64
N GLU A 222 -14.55 15.71 -14.64
CA GLU A 222 -13.52 16.68 -15.05
C GLU A 222 -13.68 16.99 -16.53
N GLN A 223 -13.55 18.25 -16.92
CA GLN A 223 -13.60 18.66 -18.31
C GLN A 223 -12.19 19.01 -18.81
N ILE A 224 -11.78 18.41 -19.91
CA ILE A 224 -10.53 18.75 -20.60
C ILE A 224 -10.76 20.07 -21.35
N ILE A 225 -10.23 21.18 -20.84
CA ILE A 225 -10.38 22.52 -21.41
C ILE A 225 -9.28 22.86 -22.44
N GLY A 226 -8.18 22.13 -22.46
CA GLY A 226 -7.11 22.30 -23.43
C GLY A 226 -5.97 21.30 -23.24
N THR A 227 -5.19 21.11 -24.30
CA THR A 227 -3.93 20.39 -24.29
C THR A 227 -2.82 21.36 -24.70
N PHE A 228 -1.80 21.51 -23.86
CA PHE A 228 -0.62 22.24 -24.23
C PHE A 228 0.34 21.28 -24.96
N PRO A 229 0.73 21.53 -26.20
CA PRO A 229 1.80 20.76 -26.83
C PRO A 229 3.10 21.11 -26.10
N ILE A 230 3.62 20.15 -25.36
CA ILE A 230 4.99 20.23 -24.86
C ILE A 230 5.86 19.74 -26.03
N GLY A 231 6.53 20.68 -26.68
CA GLY A 231 7.50 20.42 -27.72
C GLY A 231 8.79 19.81 -27.19
#